data_1c7ea3a92c50327db4b607a7b4946b62
#
_entry.id   1c7ea3a92c50327db4b607a7b4946b62
#
_cell.length_a   1.000
_cell.length_b   1.000
_cell.length_c   1.000
_cell.angle_alpha   90.00
_cell.angle_beta   90.00
_cell.angle_gamma   90.00
#
_symmetry.space_group_name_H-M   'P 1'
#
loop_
_entity.id
_entity.type
_entity.pdbx_description
1 polymer ?
#
loop_
_entity_poly.entity_id
_entity_poly.type
_entity_poly.pdbx_seq_one_letter_code
_entity_poly.pdbx_strand_id
1 'polypeptide(L)'
;MECLFLEKKSFFFYNLTLILLTRMKGADMKKMLCLAVFALGLATPAVAEDWVWLGNDSNNTDTIFGDADSRTDNRAWFQFRYAKPQKHDNGKFYNTAKALLEMDCSGKRHRLLTVTAYSKSGNPIGSDTRSYAEWDYVIPGTVGESMYKFVCNRYPR
;
A
#
# COMPACT_ATOMS: atom_id res chain seq x y z
N MET A 1 12.57 -17.31 -3.06
CA MET A 1 12.77 -17.35 -4.53
C MET A 1 12.31 -16.03 -5.18
N GLU A 2 12.42 -14.89 -4.45
CA GLU A 2 11.94 -13.56 -4.90
C GLU A 2 13.04 -12.51 -5.10
N CYS A 3 14.29 -12.80 -4.80
CA CYS A 3 15.40 -11.85 -5.04
C CYS A 3 15.85 -11.72 -6.51
N LEU A 4 15.41 -12.60 -7.41
CA LEU A 4 15.88 -12.62 -8.81
C LEU A 4 15.13 -11.64 -9.74
N PHE A 5 14.00 -11.05 -9.30
CA PHE A 5 13.20 -10.19 -10.17
C PHE A 5 13.59 -8.70 -10.12
N LEU A 6 14.21 -8.26 -9.03
CA LEU A 6 14.68 -6.86 -8.88
C LEU A 6 16.01 -6.60 -9.58
N GLU A 7 16.88 -7.59 -9.72
CA GLU A 7 18.16 -7.44 -10.43
C GLU A 7 17.98 -7.22 -11.94
N LYS A 8 16.96 -7.82 -12.55
CA LYS A 8 16.76 -7.72 -14.01
C LYS A 8 16.36 -6.32 -14.50
N LYS A 9 15.65 -5.53 -13.69
CA LYS A 9 15.30 -4.14 -14.06
C LYS A 9 16.49 -3.18 -13.93
N SER A 10 17.34 -3.35 -12.93
CA SER A 10 18.54 -2.53 -12.75
C SER A 10 19.55 -2.75 -13.88
N PHE A 11 19.71 -3.99 -14.35
CA PHE A 11 20.65 -4.34 -15.43
C PHE A 11 20.23 -3.77 -16.78
N PHE A 12 18.94 -3.62 -17.05
CA PHE A 12 18.43 -3.09 -18.32
C PHE A 12 18.68 -1.57 -18.44
N PHE A 13 18.55 -0.82 -17.35
CA PHE A 13 18.85 0.60 -17.31
C PHE A 13 20.37 0.87 -17.42
N TYR A 14 21.20 0.06 -16.80
CA TYR A 14 22.66 0.20 -16.87
C TYR A 14 23.19 -0.02 -18.31
N ASN A 15 22.67 -1.01 -19.02
CA ASN A 15 23.06 -1.29 -20.40
C ASN A 15 22.58 -0.20 -21.38
N LEU A 16 21.39 0.38 -21.18
CA LEU A 16 20.88 1.45 -22.03
C LEU A 16 21.70 2.73 -21.90
N THR A 17 22.14 3.05 -20.67
CA THR A 17 23.01 4.21 -20.40
C THR A 17 24.41 4.03 -20.98
N LEU A 18 24.96 2.81 -20.94
CA LEU A 18 26.27 2.50 -21.48
C LEU A 18 26.29 2.55 -23.02
N ILE A 19 25.21 2.10 -23.68
CA ILE A 19 25.06 2.13 -25.15
C ILE A 19 24.91 3.58 -25.65
N LEU A 20 24.24 4.46 -24.90
CA LEU A 20 24.13 5.87 -25.23
C LEU A 20 25.49 6.61 -25.10
N LEU A 21 26.31 6.25 -24.13
CA LEU A 21 27.63 6.84 -23.90
C LEU A 21 28.67 6.45 -25.01
N THR A 22 28.56 5.27 -25.58
CA THR A 22 29.52 4.81 -26.63
C THR A 22 29.24 5.38 -28.02
N ARG A 23 28.05 5.94 -28.27
CA ARG A 23 27.67 6.48 -29.60
C ARG A 23 27.96 7.96 -29.81
N MET A 24 28.39 8.69 -28.77
CA MET A 24 28.62 10.13 -28.85
C MET A 24 30.10 10.49 -28.97
N LYS A 25 30.72 10.15 -30.09
CA LYS A 25 32.03 10.74 -30.48
C LYS A 25 31.78 12.18 -30.97
N GLY A 26 32.13 13.17 -30.13
CA GLY A 26 32.15 14.59 -30.54
C GLY A 26 31.19 15.53 -29.82
N ALA A 27 30.55 15.13 -28.73
CA ALA A 27 29.71 16.01 -27.94
C ALA A 27 30.51 16.77 -26.86
N ASP A 28 30.23 18.06 -26.76
CA ASP A 28 30.84 19.00 -25.83
C ASP A 28 30.72 18.51 -24.37
N MET A 29 31.83 18.27 -23.70
CA MET A 29 31.93 17.66 -22.37
C MET A 29 31.12 18.43 -21.29
N LYS A 30 30.92 19.75 -21.46
CA LYS A 30 30.09 20.59 -20.58
C LYS A 30 28.61 20.27 -20.69
N LYS A 31 28.10 19.93 -21.88
CA LYS A 31 26.69 19.54 -22.09
C LYS A 31 26.38 18.13 -21.55
N MET A 32 27.37 17.24 -21.57
CA MET A 32 27.24 15.90 -20.99
C MET A 32 27.16 15.93 -19.47
N LEU A 33 27.90 16.81 -18.79
CA LEU A 33 27.87 16.94 -17.35
C LEU A 33 26.48 17.42 -16.85
N CYS A 34 25.84 18.32 -17.58
CA CYS A 34 24.49 18.80 -17.24
C CYS A 34 23.42 17.73 -17.42
N LEU A 35 23.51 16.86 -18.41
CA LEU A 35 22.56 15.74 -18.62
C LEU A 35 22.69 14.65 -17.55
N ALA A 36 23.92 14.36 -17.11
CA ALA A 36 24.16 13.36 -16.05
C ALA A 36 23.62 13.85 -14.68
N VAL A 37 23.75 15.13 -14.37
CA VAL A 37 23.23 15.71 -13.11
C VAL A 37 21.69 15.75 -13.12
N PHE A 38 21.05 15.95 -14.29
CA PHE A 38 19.59 15.95 -14.40
C PHE A 38 18.98 14.56 -14.24
N ALA A 39 19.69 13.50 -14.68
CA ALA A 39 19.23 12.12 -14.55
C ALA A 39 19.29 11.57 -13.09
N LEU A 40 20.22 12.09 -12.28
CA LEU A 40 20.36 11.72 -10.86
C LEU A 40 19.33 12.40 -9.95
N GLY A 41 18.70 13.50 -10.38
CA GLY A 41 17.74 14.26 -9.57
C GLY A 41 16.31 13.72 -9.57
N LEU A 42 15.98 12.71 -10.38
CA LEU A 42 14.61 12.19 -10.54
C LEU A 42 14.37 10.82 -9.85
N ALA A 43 15.33 10.30 -9.10
CA ALA A 43 15.11 9.13 -8.26
C ALA A 43 14.31 9.55 -7.01
N THR A 44 12.98 9.70 -7.13
CA THR A 44 12.12 9.77 -5.96
C THR A 44 12.24 8.45 -5.22
N PRO A 45 12.55 8.45 -3.90
CA PRO A 45 12.49 7.22 -3.12
C PRO A 45 11.06 6.67 -3.23
N ALA A 46 10.92 5.43 -3.73
CA ALA A 46 9.68 4.71 -3.61
C ALA A 46 9.48 4.46 -2.10
N VAL A 47 8.57 5.18 -1.48
CA VAL A 47 8.15 4.89 -0.10
C VAL A 47 7.44 3.54 -0.17
N ALA A 48 8.08 2.51 0.38
CA ALA A 48 7.45 1.21 0.55
C ALA A 48 6.39 1.34 1.66
N GLU A 49 5.14 0.96 1.36
CA GLU A 49 4.08 0.89 2.37
C GLU A 49 4.51 -0.08 3.48
N ASP A 50 4.50 0.35 4.75
CA ASP A 50 4.86 -0.49 5.91
C ASP A 50 3.62 -1.20 6.46
N TRP A 51 3.32 -2.37 5.89
CA TRP A 51 2.18 -3.20 6.27
C TRP A 51 2.49 -4.10 7.47
N VAL A 52 1.93 -3.78 8.63
CA VAL A 52 2.02 -4.57 9.86
C VAL A 52 0.87 -5.57 9.90
N TRP A 53 1.17 -6.86 10.10
CA TRP A 53 0.15 -7.90 10.28
C TRP A 53 -0.59 -7.69 11.62
N LEU A 54 -1.93 -7.69 11.58
CA LEU A 54 -2.80 -7.47 12.75
C LEU A 54 -3.58 -8.70 13.19
N GLY A 55 -3.71 -9.67 12.31
CA GLY A 55 -4.45 -10.91 12.60
C GLY A 55 -5.14 -11.47 11.37
N ASN A 56 -5.88 -12.54 11.62
CA ASN A 56 -6.75 -13.18 10.64
C ASN A 56 -8.22 -13.02 11.07
N ASP A 57 -9.13 -13.27 10.13
CA ASP A 57 -10.56 -13.38 10.43
C ASP A 57 -10.87 -14.56 11.38
N SER A 58 -12.11 -14.66 11.83
CA SER A 58 -12.56 -15.71 12.75
C SER A 58 -12.37 -17.13 12.21
N ASN A 59 -12.31 -17.31 10.90
CA ASN A 59 -12.08 -18.60 10.25
C ASN A 59 -10.59 -18.86 9.96
N ASN A 60 -9.71 -17.94 10.34
CA ASN A 60 -8.26 -17.98 10.12
C ASN A 60 -7.86 -18.10 8.63
N THR A 61 -8.70 -17.57 7.74
CA THR A 61 -8.50 -17.63 6.29
C THR A 61 -8.09 -16.28 5.71
N ASP A 62 -8.78 -15.22 6.08
CA ASP A 62 -8.52 -13.88 5.57
C ASP A 62 -7.53 -13.16 6.49
N THR A 63 -6.61 -12.40 5.89
CA THR A 63 -5.53 -11.75 6.64
C THR A 63 -5.68 -10.24 6.60
N ILE A 64 -5.47 -9.60 7.73
CA ILE A 64 -5.61 -8.15 7.90
C ILE A 64 -4.28 -7.51 8.27
N PHE A 65 -3.95 -6.40 7.61
CA PHE A 65 -2.76 -5.59 7.83
C PHE A 65 -3.14 -4.14 8.08
N GLY A 66 -2.36 -3.43 8.88
CA GLY A 66 -2.42 -1.98 9.05
C GLY A 66 -1.18 -1.32 8.46
N ASP A 67 -1.36 -0.20 7.78
CA ASP A 67 -0.26 0.59 7.22
C ASP A 67 0.25 1.56 8.29
N ALA A 68 1.48 1.29 8.78
CA ALA A 68 2.09 2.06 9.86
C ALA A 68 2.43 3.51 9.45
N ASP A 69 2.75 3.73 8.17
CA ASP A 69 3.10 5.05 7.66
C ASP A 69 1.88 5.96 7.48
N SER A 70 0.71 5.37 7.23
CA SER A 70 -0.56 6.09 7.10
C SER A 70 -1.21 6.44 8.44
N ARG A 71 -0.69 5.90 9.54
CA ARG A 71 -1.29 6.03 10.86
C ARG A 71 -1.21 7.46 11.39
N THR A 72 -2.36 8.03 11.72
CA THR A 72 -2.51 9.30 12.43
C THR A 72 -3.04 9.07 13.84
N ASP A 73 -3.46 10.14 14.55
CA ASP A 73 -4.01 10.02 15.91
C ASP A 73 -5.30 9.21 15.98
N ASN A 74 -6.08 9.19 14.90
CA ASN A 74 -7.38 8.52 14.86
C ASN A 74 -7.68 7.76 13.56
N ARG A 75 -6.75 7.66 12.62
CA ARG A 75 -6.98 7.02 11.31
C ARG A 75 -5.80 6.18 10.88
N ALA A 76 -6.07 5.12 10.12
CA ALA A 76 -5.07 4.39 9.36
C ALA A 76 -5.71 3.70 8.16
N TRP A 77 -4.88 3.36 7.16
CA TRP A 77 -5.24 2.45 6.11
C TRP A 77 -5.07 1.01 6.58
N PHE A 78 -6.03 0.16 6.19
CA PHE A 78 -6.00 -1.27 6.44
C PHE A 78 -6.12 -2.03 5.14
N GLN A 79 -5.42 -3.15 5.03
CA GLN A 79 -5.50 -4.06 3.90
C GLN A 79 -6.10 -5.38 4.35
N PHE A 80 -7.16 -5.80 3.66
CA PHE A 80 -7.82 -7.09 3.82
C PHE A 80 -7.44 -7.97 2.64
N ARG A 81 -6.82 -9.12 2.90
CA ARG A 81 -6.48 -10.13 1.89
C ARG A 81 -7.37 -11.32 2.07
N TYR A 82 -8.21 -11.58 1.08
CA TYR A 82 -9.19 -12.64 1.07
C TYR A 82 -8.59 -13.92 0.47
N ALA A 83 -8.70 -15.04 1.17
CA ALA A 83 -8.28 -16.37 0.69
C ALA A 83 -9.13 -16.81 -0.51
N LYS A 84 -10.43 -16.49 -0.48
CA LYS A 84 -11.36 -16.72 -1.59
C LYS A 84 -11.73 -15.42 -2.25
N PRO A 85 -11.83 -15.38 -3.60
CA PRO A 85 -12.28 -14.17 -4.30
C PRO A 85 -13.67 -13.74 -3.82
N GLN A 86 -13.80 -12.46 -3.51
CA GLN A 86 -15.08 -11.81 -3.16
C GLN A 86 -15.70 -11.22 -4.42
N LYS A 87 -17.03 -11.20 -4.49
CA LYS A 87 -17.74 -10.61 -5.62
C LYS A 87 -18.14 -9.17 -5.29
N HIS A 88 -17.75 -8.23 -6.14
CA HIS A 88 -18.16 -6.84 -6.07
C HIS A 88 -19.54 -6.63 -6.76
N ASP A 89 -20.27 -5.57 -6.42
CA ASP A 89 -21.61 -5.28 -6.98
C ASP A 89 -21.63 -5.13 -8.50
N ASN A 90 -20.50 -4.71 -9.09
CA ASN A 90 -20.31 -4.65 -10.54
C ASN A 90 -20.05 -6.02 -11.20
N GLY A 91 -20.16 -7.12 -10.45
CA GLY A 91 -19.98 -8.49 -10.92
C GLY A 91 -18.52 -8.97 -11.00
N LYS A 92 -17.53 -8.11 -10.82
CA LYS A 92 -16.11 -8.47 -10.85
C LYS A 92 -15.68 -9.10 -9.51
N PHE A 93 -14.62 -9.92 -9.55
CA PHE A 93 -14.05 -10.55 -8.37
C PHE A 93 -12.80 -9.83 -7.89
N TYR A 94 -12.64 -9.72 -6.56
CA TYR A 94 -11.48 -9.13 -5.92
C TYR A 94 -10.92 -10.05 -4.83
N ASN A 95 -9.62 -9.94 -4.56
CA ASN A 95 -8.92 -10.69 -3.53
C ASN A 95 -8.34 -9.79 -2.44
N THR A 96 -8.31 -8.49 -2.67
CA THR A 96 -7.77 -7.51 -1.71
C THR A 96 -8.69 -6.32 -1.65
N ALA A 97 -8.89 -5.78 -0.44
CA ALA A 97 -9.49 -4.47 -0.25
C ALA A 97 -8.55 -3.61 0.61
N LYS A 98 -8.41 -2.33 0.26
CA LYS A 98 -7.76 -1.34 1.11
C LYS A 98 -8.84 -0.39 1.63
N ALA A 99 -8.88 -0.18 2.94
CA ALA A 99 -9.90 0.64 3.60
C ALA A 99 -9.25 1.66 4.53
N LEU A 100 -9.72 2.91 4.48
CA LEU A 100 -9.40 3.92 5.46
C LEU A 100 -10.46 3.89 6.55
N LEU A 101 -10.05 3.58 7.78
CA LEU A 101 -10.91 3.62 8.94
C LEU A 101 -10.53 4.77 9.87
N GLU A 102 -11.55 5.34 10.50
CA GLU A 102 -11.40 6.28 11.60
C GLU A 102 -11.83 5.60 12.91
N MET A 103 -11.04 5.84 13.97
CA MET A 103 -11.24 5.28 15.30
C MET A 103 -11.64 6.39 16.27
N ASP A 104 -12.70 6.16 17.04
CA ASP A 104 -12.98 6.93 18.26
C ASP A 104 -12.31 6.19 19.43
N CYS A 105 -11.11 6.63 19.80
CA CYS A 105 -10.32 5.98 20.83
C CYS A 105 -10.96 6.07 22.24
N SER A 106 -11.75 7.10 22.50
CA SER A 106 -12.47 7.28 23.76
C SER A 106 -13.74 6.44 23.83
N GLY A 107 -14.49 6.40 22.72
CA GLY A 107 -15.76 5.67 22.62
C GLY A 107 -15.60 4.20 22.22
N LYS A 108 -14.38 3.73 21.95
CA LYS A 108 -14.10 2.37 21.44
C LYS A 108 -14.98 2.00 20.26
N ARG A 109 -14.98 2.86 19.26
CA ARG A 109 -15.78 2.72 18.03
C ARG A 109 -14.91 2.96 16.81
N HIS A 110 -15.35 2.48 15.67
CA HIS A 110 -14.71 2.73 14.37
C HIS A 110 -15.75 3.01 13.32
N ARG A 111 -15.32 3.65 12.21
CA ARG A 111 -16.15 3.83 11.03
C ARG A 111 -15.32 3.73 9.75
N LEU A 112 -15.95 3.24 8.70
CA LEU A 112 -15.35 3.12 7.38
C LEU A 112 -15.52 4.44 6.63
N LEU A 113 -14.42 5.10 6.24
CA LEU A 113 -14.45 6.32 5.44
C LEU A 113 -14.43 6.03 3.95
N THR A 114 -13.55 5.14 3.52
CA THR A 114 -13.45 4.72 2.11
C THR A 114 -12.88 3.32 2.00
N VAL A 115 -13.27 2.61 0.94
CA VAL A 115 -12.73 1.30 0.62
C VAL A 115 -12.53 1.18 -0.89
N THR A 116 -11.44 0.54 -1.31
CA THR A 116 -11.16 0.20 -2.70
C THR A 116 -10.87 -1.29 -2.81
N ALA A 117 -11.56 -1.96 -3.72
CA ALA A 117 -11.36 -3.37 -4.03
C ALA A 117 -10.37 -3.54 -5.19
N TYR A 118 -9.49 -4.55 -5.09
CA TYR A 118 -8.44 -4.84 -6.07
C TYR A 118 -8.52 -6.29 -6.54
N SER A 119 -8.36 -6.50 -7.84
CA SER A 119 -8.22 -7.83 -8.43
C SER A 119 -6.94 -8.53 -7.94
N LYS A 120 -6.82 -9.82 -8.21
CA LYS A 120 -5.60 -10.61 -7.96
C LYS A 120 -4.36 -10.02 -8.64
N SER A 121 -4.52 -9.34 -9.77
CA SER A 121 -3.45 -8.64 -10.51
C SER A 121 -3.14 -7.24 -9.97
N GLY A 122 -3.79 -6.80 -8.88
CA GLY A 122 -3.57 -5.47 -8.27
C GLY A 122 -4.33 -4.32 -8.94
N ASN A 123 -5.18 -4.58 -9.95
CA ASN A 123 -5.96 -3.53 -10.60
C ASN A 123 -7.18 -3.17 -9.74
N PRO A 124 -7.51 -1.87 -9.58
CA PRO A 124 -8.71 -1.45 -8.87
C PRO A 124 -9.96 -1.92 -9.63
N ILE A 125 -10.95 -2.41 -8.88
CA ILE A 125 -12.23 -2.90 -9.40
C ILE A 125 -13.35 -1.90 -9.14
N GLY A 126 -13.33 -1.29 -7.95
CA GLY A 126 -14.31 -0.31 -7.53
C GLY A 126 -13.91 0.30 -6.19
N SER A 127 -14.43 1.49 -5.92
CA SER A 127 -14.21 2.23 -4.68
C SER A 127 -15.56 2.76 -4.18
N ASP A 128 -15.72 2.76 -2.86
CA ASP A 128 -16.83 3.38 -2.15
C ASP A 128 -16.27 4.37 -1.13
N THR A 129 -16.80 5.61 -1.13
CA THR A 129 -16.44 6.65 -0.16
C THR A 129 -17.70 7.12 0.52
N ARG A 130 -17.72 7.02 1.86
CA ARG A 130 -18.89 7.31 2.67
C ARG A 130 -18.79 8.68 3.32
N SER A 131 -19.62 9.62 2.87
CA SER A 131 -19.72 10.96 3.48
C SER A 131 -20.30 10.92 4.89
N TYR A 132 -21.18 9.94 5.15
CA TYR A 132 -21.83 9.70 6.45
C TYR A 132 -21.69 8.23 6.80
N ALA A 133 -20.58 7.88 7.47
CA ALA A 133 -20.36 6.52 7.97
C ALA A 133 -20.85 6.43 9.41
N GLU A 134 -21.65 5.41 9.70
CA GLU A 134 -22.09 5.11 11.07
C GLU A 134 -20.91 4.58 11.90
N TRP A 135 -21.00 4.78 13.21
CA TRP A 135 -20.03 4.29 14.16
C TRP A 135 -20.39 2.89 14.63
N ASP A 136 -19.49 1.93 14.45
CA ASP A 136 -19.61 0.58 14.94
C ASP A 136 -18.74 0.39 16.19
N TYR A 137 -19.25 -0.31 17.21
CA TYR A 137 -18.49 -0.62 18.41
C TYR A 137 -17.41 -1.68 18.14
N VAL A 138 -16.25 -1.47 18.75
CA VAL A 138 -15.17 -2.45 18.73
C VAL A 138 -15.53 -3.65 19.61
N ILE A 139 -15.63 -4.84 19.00
CA ILE A 139 -15.94 -6.08 19.72
C ILE A 139 -14.63 -6.67 20.25
N PRO A 140 -14.50 -6.93 21.57
CA PRO A 140 -13.32 -7.57 22.14
C PRO A 140 -13.03 -8.95 21.53
N GLY A 141 -11.75 -9.29 21.38
CA GLY A 141 -11.30 -10.57 20.83
C GLY A 141 -11.42 -10.69 19.31
N THR A 142 -11.79 -9.61 18.60
CA THR A 142 -11.90 -9.61 17.15
C THR A 142 -10.72 -8.87 16.49
N VAL A 143 -10.60 -9.03 15.17
CA VAL A 143 -9.64 -8.25 14.39
C VAL A 143 -9.93 -6.74 14.45
N GLY A 144 -11.20 -6.36 14.66
CA GLY A 144 -11.59 -4.97 14.92
C GLY A 144 -10.90 -4.39 16.15
N GLU A 145 -10.73 -5.20 17.20
CA GLU A 145 -9.95 -4.77 18.37
C GLU A 145 -8.45 -4.61 18.04
N SER A 146 -7.89 -5.48 17.21
CA SER A 146 -6.50 -5.34 16.76
C SER A 146 -6.29 -4.07 15.94
N MET A 147 -7.21 -3.74 15.02
CA MET A 147 -7.18 -2.49 14.24
C MET A 147 -7.32 -1.26 15.16
N TYR A 148 -8.23 -1.32 16.14
CA TYR A 148 -8.39 -0.26 17.14
C TYR A 148 -7.09 -0.04 17.95
N LYS A 149 -6.49 -1.12 18.47
CA LYS A 149 -5.22 -1.06 19.22
C LYS A 149 -4.09 -0.51 18.35
N PHE A 150 -4.05 -0.89 17.08
CA PHE A 150 -3.07 -0.40 16.12
C PHE A 150 -3.10 1.13 15.99
N VAL A 151 -4.28 1.74 15.97
CA VAL A 151 -4.44 3.20 15.87
C VAL A 151 -4.30 3.87 17.24
N CYS A 152 -5.05 3.40 18.26
CA CYS A 152 -5.24 4.12 19.52
C CYS A 152 -4.14 3.87 20.55
N ASN A 153 -3.55 2.68 20.60
CA ASN A 153 -2.56 2.34 21.63
C ASN A 153 -1.11 2.64 21.23
N ARG A 154 -0.88 3.21 20.03
CA ARG A 154 0.45 3.51 19.51
C ARG A 154 1.42 2.37 19.80
N TYR A 155 1.26 1.23 19.10
CA TYR A 155 2.30 0.20 19.12
C TYR A 155 3.66 0.88 18.88
N PRO A 156 4.67 0.66 19.73
CA PRO A 156 6.01 1.22 19.47
C PRO A 156 6.45 0.75 18.08
N ARG A 157 6.99 1.70 17.33
CA ARG A 157 7.63 1.42 16.03
C ARG A 157 8.89 0.59 16.24
#